data_6dd488f1e32785e13413eda17245e800
#
_entry.id   6dd488f1e32785e13413eda17245e800
#
_cell.length_a   1.000
_cell.length_b   1.000
_cell.length_c   1.000
_cell.angle_alpha   90.00
_cell.angle_beta   90.00
_cell.angle_gamma   90.00
#
_symmetry.space_group_name_H-M   'P 1'
#
loop_
_entity.id
_entity.type
_entity.pdbx_description
1 polymer ?
#
loop_
_entity_poly.entity_id
_entity_poly.type
_entity_poly.pdbx_seq_one_letter_code
_entity_poly.pdbx_strand_id
1 'polypeptide(L)'
;MNIGVETMRKCLPIMAEDFREVYEIVESYNDNTKVDMYELRADTFLDDMDYDGLMKGWSKLKELSKKPILFTYRTRFEGGLGKSSITEYNEVIRTVIKEVKPEYLDLELSSCCSDANTKMYIRLANHYGTKTILSKHDLIYTGSAKEIEMLFMRMHYLGCHMPKIAAMANDEKDVISMVIGAEKAKSQIGDLITISMIILYFCSE
;
A
#
# COMPACT_ATOMS: atom_id res chain seq x y z
N MET A 1 32.55 5.84 -13.00
CA MET A 1 31.24 6.15 -12.38
C MET A 1 30.43 4.88 -12.42
N ASN A 2 30.33 4.14 -11.31
CA ASN A 2 29.37 3.05 -11.21
C ASN A 2 27.99 3.70 -11.05
N ILE A 3 27.19 3.67 -12.09
CA ILE A 3 25.75 3.94 -12.00
C ILE A 3 25.18 2.72 -11.26
N GLY A 4 25.05 2.84 -9.95
CA GLY A 4 24.35 1.83 -9.16
C GLY A 4 22.94 1.72 -9.73
N VAL A 5 22.66 0.62 -10.39
CA VAL A 5 21.29 0.27 -10.75
C VAL A 5 20.59 0.00 -9.42
N GLU A 6 19.83 0.98 -8.92
CA GLU A 6 18.92 0.74 -7.80
C GLU A 6 17.95 -0.35 -8.26
N THR A 7 18.11 -1.53 -7.68
CA THR A 7 17.25 -2.66 -8.03
C THR A 7 15.86 -2.39 -7.48
N MET A 8 14.89 -2.28 -8.38
CA MET A 8 13.48 -2.15 -8.04
C MET A 8 13.06 -3.32 -7.14
N ARG A 9 12.54 -3.02 -5.94
CA ARG A 9 12.01 -4.05 -5.04
C ARG A 9 10.69 -4.60 -5.57
N LYS A 10 10.53 -5.92 -5.48
CA LYS A 10 9.35 -6.64 -5.94
C LYS A 10 8.52 -7.06 -4.75
N CYS A 11 7.32 -6.50 -4.64
CA CYS A 11 6.34 -6.81 -3.62
C CYS A 11 5.32 -7.82 -4.16
N LEU A 12 5.11 -8.93 -3.44
CA LEU A 12 4.09 -9.92 -3.74
C LEU A 12 2.85 -9.64 -2.92
N PRO A 13 1.72 -9.22 -3.55
CA PRO A 13 0.46 -9.08 -2.84
C PRO A 13 -0.13 -10.47 -2.55
N ILE A 14 -0.57 -10.68 -1.31
CA ILE A 14 -1.23 -11.90 -0.84
C ILE A 14 -2.68 -11.56 -0.56
N MET A 15 -3.56 -12.08 -1.40
CA MET A 15 -5.02 -12.03 -1.24
C MET A 15 -5.48 -13.44 -0.86
N ALA A 16 -5.84 -13.65 0.38
CA ALA A 16 -6.17 -14.95 0.96
C ALA A 16 -7.51 -14.86 1.71
N GLU A 17 -8.13 -16.00 1.98
CA GLU A 17 -9.37 -16.08 2.74
C GLU A 17 -9.13 -16.17 4.26
N ASP A 18 -7.94 -16.61 4.64
CA ASP A 18 -7.53 -16.72 6.05
C ASP A 18 -6.00 -16.73 6.22
N PHE A 19 -5.53 -16.72 7.46
CA PHE A 19 -4.09 -16.81 7.75
C PHE A 19 -3.44 -18.12 7.35
N ARG A 20 -4.17 -19.22 7.25
CA ARG A 20 -3.61 -20.52 6.84
C ARG A 20 -3.13 -20.43 5.40
N GLU A 21 -3.96 -19.90 4.52
CA GLU A 21 -3.60 -19.68 3.11
C GLU A 21 -2.43 -18.69 2.99
N VAL A 22 -2.42 -17.61 3.80
CA VAL A 22 -1.28 -16.67 3.87
C VAL A 22 0.02 -17.40 4.18
N TYR A 23 0.01 -18.32 5.15
CA TYR A 23 1.22 -19.07 5.54
C TYR A 23 1.72 -19.96 4.40
N GLU A 24 0.83 -20.69 3.73
CA GLU A 24 1.17 -21.56 2.61
C GLU A 24 1.85 -20.76 1.47
N ILE A 25 1.32 -19.58 1.15
CA ILE A 25 1.90 -18.68 0.15
C ILE A 25 3.28 -18.20 0.62
N VAL A 26 3.39 -17.68 1.84
CA VAL A 26 4.67 -17.17 2.37
C VAL A 26 5.74 -18.25 2.41
N GLU A 27 5.43 -19.46 2.88
CA GLU A 27 6.37 -20.59 2.90
C GLU A 27 6.86 -20.93 1.49
N SER A 28 5.96 -20.93 0.50
CA SER A 28 6.32 -21.26 -0.89
C SER A 28 7.21 -20.22 -1.57
N TYR A 29 7.16 -18.95 -1.12
CA TYR A 29 7.91 -17.84 -1.72
C TYR A 29 9.07 -17.31 -0.87
N ASN A 30 9.29 -17.83 0.34
CA ASN A 30 10.35 -17.32 1.23
C ASN A 30 11.75 -17.35 0.60
N ASP A 31 12.07 -18.39 -0.12
CA ASP A 31 13.38 -18.55 -0.78
C ASP A 31 13.39 -18.09 -2.24
N ASN A 32 12.28 -17.52 -2.72
CA ASN A 32 12.20 -16.98 -4.08
C ASN A 32 12.92 -15.63 -4.17
N THR A 33 14.02 -15.59 -4.91
CA THR A 33 14.85 -14.38 -5.11
C THR A 33 14.19 -13.29 -5.96
N LYS A 34 13.02 -13.57 -6.55
CA LYS A 34 12.25 -12.58 -7.31
C LYS A 34 11.22 -11.84 -6.45
N VAL A 35 11.10 -12.16 -5.18
CA VAL A 35 10.21 -11.49 -4.22
C VAL A 35 11.07 -10.88 -3.12
N ASP A 36 10.95 -9.58 -2.89
CA ASP A 36 11.71 -8.85 -1.88
C ASP A 36 10.88 -8.56 -0.62
N MET A 37 9.56 -8.52 -0.72
CA MET A 37 8.63 -8.29 0.39
C MET A 37 7.24 -8.85 0.06
N TYR A 38 6.40 -9.00 1.08
CA TYR A 38 5.00 -9.37 0.94
C TYR A 38 4.10 -8.19 1.25
N GLU A 39 2.95 -8.09 0.56
CA GLU A 39 1.85 -7.22 0.95
C GLU A 39 0.68 -8.09 1.43
N LEU A 40 0.42 -8.10 2.74
CA LEU A 40 -0.75 -8.77 3.29
C LEU A 40 -1.99 -7.93 3.05
N ARG A 41 -2.89 -8.39 2.19
CA ARG A 41 -4.20 -7.78 1.92
C ARG A 41 -5.20 -8.25 2.97
N ALA A 42 -5.10 -7.65 4.17
CA ALA A 42 -5.91 -8.04 5.32
C ALA A 42 -7.41 -7.73 5.12
N ASP A 43 -7.76 -6.85 4.20
CA ASP A 43 -9.14 -6.55 3.84
C ASP A 43 -9.91 -7.74 3.24
N THR A 44 -9.24 -8.80 2.85
CA THR A 44 -9.90 -9.99 2.30
C THR A 44 -10.53 -10.89 3.37
N PHE A 45 -10.07 -10.82 4.61
CA PHE A 45 -10.53 -11.71 5.70
C PHE A 45 -10.64 -11.04 7.08
N LEU A 46 -10.10 -9.83 7.26
CA LEU A 46 -10.00 -9.23 8.61
C LEU A 46 -11.37 -8.86 9.21
N ASP A 47 -12.35 -8.51 8.37
CA ASP A 47 -13.68 -8.11 8.85
C ASP A 47 -14.44 -9.24 9.54
N ASP A 48 -14.09 -10.50 9.25
CA ASP A 48 -14.68 -11.71 9.84
C ASP A 48 -13.84 -12.29 10.99
N MET A 49 -12.74 -11.61 11.36
CA MET A 49 -11.78 -12.10 12.35
C MET A 49 -11.85 -11.29 13.64
N ASP A 50 -11.82 -11.98 14.77
CA ASP A 50 -11.67 -11.32 16.06
C ASP A 50 -10.22 -10.87 16.31
N TYR A 51 -10.06 -10.04 17.34
CA TYR A 51 -8.76 -9.48 17.72
C TYR A 51 -7.72 -10.56 18.05
N ASP A 52 -8.12 -11.59 18.78
CA ASP A 52 -7.21 -12.67 19.19
C ASP A 52 -6.73 -13.47 17.98
N GLY A 53 -7.62 -13.72 17.01
CA GLY A 53 -7.29 -14.35 15.74
C GLY A 53 -6.28 -13.53 14.94
N LEU A 54 -6.49 -12.23 14.85
CA LEU A 54 -5.53 -11.31 14.19
C LEU A 54 -4.16 -11.38 14.86
N MET A 55 -4.09 -11.28 16.17
CA MET A 55 -2.81 -11.24 16.90
C MET A 55 -2.05 -12.57 16.79
N LYS A 56 -2.75 -13.71 16.92
CA LYS A 56 -2.15 -15.03 16.74
C LYS A 56 -1.68 -15.25 15.31
N GLY A 57 -2.53 -14.89 14.35
CA GLY A 57 -2.22 -15.00 12.94
C GLY A 57 -1.01 -14.16 12.54
N TRP A 58 -0.98 -12.91 12.97
CA TRP A 58 0.14 -12.02 12.70
C TRP A 58 1.45 -12.48 13.34
N SER A 59 1.42 -12.92 14.62
CA SER A 59 2.61 -13.43 15.30
C SER A 59 3.23 -14.61 14.55
N LYS A 60 2.40 -15.59 14.18
CA LYS A 60 2.86 -16.74 13.39
C LYS A 60 3.38 -16.33 12.01
N LEU A 61 2.72 -15.38 11.32
CA LEU A 61 3.17 -14.87 10.03
C LEU A 61 4.56 -14.23 10.12
N LYS A 62 4.82 -13.46 11.18
CA LYS A 62 6.14 -12.86 11.43
C LYS A 62 7.23 -13.90 11.68
N GLU A 63 6.90 -15.00 12.37
CA GLU A 63 7.85 -16.08 12.61
C GLU A 63 8.19 -16.86 11.32
N LEU A 64 7.22 -17.03 10.44
CA LEU A 64 7.38 -17.74 9.17
C LEU A 64 8.10 -16.91 8.10
N SER A 65 7.83 -15.62 8.05
CA SER A 65 8.32 -14.78 6.97
C SER A 65 9.80 -14.45 7.11
N LYS A 66 10.58 -14.75 6.08
CA LYS A 66 11.98 -14.32 5.92
C LYS A 66 12.11 -12.92 5.30
N LYS A 67 11.01 -12.29 4.93
CA LYS A 67 10.97 -11.02 4.19
C LYS A 67 10.09 -10.01 4.90
N PRO A 68 10.31 -8.70 4.69
CA PRO A 68 9.44 -7.65 5.23
C PRO A 68 7.99 -7.83 4.80
N ILE A 69 7.06 -7.44 5.67
CA ILE A 69 5.63 -7.52 5.40
C ILE A 69 5.02 -6.13 5.46
N LEU A 70 4.35 -5.73 4.39
CA LEU A 70 3.47 -4.58 4.33
C LEU A 70 2.06 -5.02 4.74
N PHE A 71 1.51 -4.42 5.80
CA PHE A 71 0.13 -4.62 6.19
C PHE A 71 -0.75 -3.63 5.42
N THR A 72 -1.73 -4.15 4.68
CA THR A 72 -2.67 -3.35 3.88
C THR A 72 -4.11 -3.73 4.23
N TYR A 73 -4.92 -2.74 4.63
CA TYR A 73 -6.37 -2.87 4.73
C TYR A 73 -7.02 -1.90 3.73
N ARG A 74 -7.37 -2.43 2.55
CA ARG A 74 -7.89 -1.62 1.44
C ARG A 74 -9.39 -1.51 1.52
N THR A 75 -9.91 -0.26 1.61
CA THR A 75 -11.35 0.01 1.62
C THR A 75 -11.99 -0.22 0.26
N ARG A 76 -13.31 -0.43 0.24
CA ARG A 76 -14.07 -0.52 -1.01
C ARG A 76 -14.01 0.75 -1.84
N PHE A 77 -13.82 1.91 -1.21
CA PHE A 77 -13.65 3.19 -1.93
C PHE A 77 -12.39 3.23 -2.79
N GLU A 78 -11.37 2.49 -2.42
CA GLU A 78 -10.12 2.40 -3.17
C GLU A 78 -9.89 1.00 -3.78
N GLY A 79 -10.99 0.25 -4.04
CA GLY A 79 -10.96 -1.01 -4.80
C GLY A 79 -10.61 -2.25 -3.99
N GLY A 80 -10.71 -2.19 -2.66
CA GLY A 80 -10.57 -3.33 -1.77
C GLY A 80 -11.89 -4.00 -1.39
N LEU A 81 -11.83 -4.89 -0.42
CA LEU A 81 -12.97 -5.57 0.18
C LEU A 81 -13.32 -5.04 1.56
N GLY A 82 -12.43 -4.25 2.18
CA GLY A 82 -12.60 -3.71 3.50
C GLY A 82 -13.77 -2.72 3.61
N LYS A 83 -14.15 -2.42 4.85
CA LYS A 83 -15.28 -1.53 5.15
C LYS A 83 -15.12 -0.16 4.53
N SER A 84 -16.25 0.43 4.15
CA SER A 84 -16.32 1.77 3.56
C SER A 84 -16.51 2.89 4.58
N SER A 85 -16.80 2.55 5.85
CA SER A 85 -16.92 3.53 6.90
C SER A 85 -15.57 4.08 7.33
N ILE A 86 -15.41 5.39 7.26
CA ILE A 86 -14.21 6.08 7.73
C ILE A 86 -13.93 5.80 9.21
N THR A 87 -14.98 5.71 10.04
CA THR A 87 -14.84 5.41 11.47
C THR A 87 -14.27 4.01 11.67
N GLU A 88 -14.82 3.00 10.99
CA GLU A 88 -14.35 1.62 11.08
C GLU A 88 -12.93 1.48 10.54
N TYR A 89 -12.62 2.10 9.40
CA TYR A 89 -11.25 2.15 8.88
C TYR A 89 -10.27 2.70 9.93
N ASN A 90 -10.62 3.82 10.55
CA ASN A 90 -9.79 4.46 11.56
C ASN A 90 -9.60 3.58 12.81
N GLU A 91 -10.60 2.80 13.20
CA GLU A 91 -10.51 1.82 14.31
C GLU A 91 -9.54 0.70 13.95
N VAL A 92 -9.66 0.11 12.76
CA VAL A 92 -8.74 -0.91 12.26
C VAL A 92 -7.31 -0.38 12.24
N ILE A 93 -7.07 0.77 11.63
CA ILE A 93 -5.72 1.36 11.52
C ILE A 93 -5.11 1.66 12.88
N ARG A 94 -5.88 2.18 13.83
CA ARG A 94 -5.39 2.43 15.20
C ARG A 94 -5.00 1.14 15.91
N THR A 95 -5.80 0.09 15.77
CA THR A 95 -5.52 -1.22 16.34
C THR A 95 -4.26 -1.81 15.72
N VAL A 96 -4.16 -1.77 14.41
CA VAL A 96 -2.99 -2.27 13.68
C VAL A 96 -1.71 -1.54 14.11
N ILE A 97 -1.73 -0.21 14.20
CA ILE A 97 -0.55 0.56 14.62
C ILE A 97 -0.13 0.22 16.06
N LYS A 98 -1.08 0.12 16.99
CA LYS A 98 -0.77 -0.02 18.43
C LYS A 98 -0.42 -1.44 18.84
N GLU A 99 -1.10 -2.43 18.25
CA GLU A 99 -1.07 -3.80 18.72
C GLU A 99 -0.31 -4.71 17.74
N VAL A 100 -0.63 -4.65 16.44
CA VAL A 100 0.03 -5.45 15.40
C VAL A 100 1.45 -4.96 15.15
N LYS A 101 1.67 -3.66 15.11
CA LYS A 101 2.98 -2.99 14.91
C LYS A 101 3.74 -3.56 13.72
N PRO A 102 3.16 -3.53 12.52
CA PRO A 102 3.83 -4.06 11.33
C PRO A 102 5.06 -3.21 11.00
N GLU A 103 6.03 -3.79 10.29
CA GLU A 103 7.19 -3.01 9.82
C GLU A 103 6.78 -1.93 8.82
N TYR A 104 5.85 -2.29 7.91
CA TYR A 104 5.25 -1.38 6.93
C TYR A 104 3.73 -1.41 7.02
N LEU A 105 3.10 -0.23 6.92
CA LEU A 105 1.65 -0.06 6.91
C LEU A 105 1.24 0.79 5.71
N ASP A 106 0.30 0.28 4.90
CA ASP A 106 -0.40 1.08 3.91
C ASP A 106 -1.48 1.92 4.62
N LEU A 107 -1.43 3.23 4.40
CA LEU A 107 -2.36 4.19 4.97
C LEU A 107 -3.05 4.94 3.82
N GLU A 108 -4.37 4.81 3.70
CA GLU A 108 -5.14 5.48 2.65
C GLU A 108 -5.31 6.97 2.94
N LEU A 109 -4.80 7.83 2.06
CA LEU A 109 -4.95 9.28 2.18
C LEU A 109 -6.42 9.71 2.23
N SER A 110 -7.27 9.12 1.40
CA SER A 110 -8.69 9.44 1.32
C SER A 110 -9.44 9.07 2.60
N SER A 111 -9.09 7.96 3.22
CA SER A 111 -9.76 7.42 4.41
C SER A 111 -9.31 8.09 5.71
N CYS A 112 -8.24 8.89 5.69
CA CYS A 112 -7.81 9.70 6.84
C CYS A 112 -8.63 10.98 7.03
N CYS A 113 -9.49 11.35 6.10
CA CYS A 113 -10.40 12.51 6.12
C CYS A 113 -9.74 13.91 6.06
N SER A 114 -8.54 14.07 6.60
CA SER A 114 -7.84 15.37 6.61
C SER A 114 -6.33 15.22 6.74
N ASP A 115 -5.59 16.23 6.33
CA ASP A 115 -4.14 16.28 6.49
C ASP A 115 -3.71 16.22 7.97
N ALA A 116 -4.51 16.76 8.87
CA ALA A 116 -4.24 16.72 10.30
C ALA A 116 -4.32 15.29 10.85
N ASN A 117 -5.36 14.54 10.47
CA ASN A 117 -5.52 13.14 10.83
C ASN A 117 -4.44 12.27 10.18
N THR A 118 -4.13 12.49 8.91
CA THR A 118 -3.05 11.77 8.21
C THR A 118 -1.73 11.94 8.96
N LYS A 119 -1.35 13.17 9.30
CA LYS A 119 -0.15 13.45 10.10
C LYS A 119 -0.19 12.79 11.47
N MET A 120 -1.35 12.76 12.12
CA MET A 120 -1.53 12.09 13.42
C MET A 120 -1.26 10.58 13.29
N TYR A 121 -1.81 9.90 12.27
CA TYR A 121 -1.57 8.46 12.06
C TYR A 121 -0.13 8.16 11.69
N ILE A 122 0.49 8.97 10.84
CA ILE A 122 1.92 8.81 10.48
C ILE A 122 2.80 8.95 11.72
N ARG A 123 2.56 9.96 12.57
CA ARG A 123 3.30 10.13 13.83
C ARG A 123 3.08 8.99 14.80
N LEU A 124 1.84 8.49 14.91
CA LEU A 124 1.51 7.36 15.76
C LEU A 124 2.24 6.09 15.25
N ALA A 125 2.22 5.82 13.96
CA ALA A 125 2.94 4.71 13.35
C ALA A 125 4.45 4.79 13.63
N ASN A 126 5.05 5.96 13.39
CA ASN A 126 6.47 6.19 13.66
C ASN A 126 6.83 5.99 15.14
N HIS A 127 5.94 6.38 16.08
CA HIS A 127 6.15 6.15 17.50
C HIS A 127 6.26 4.66 17.85
N TYR A 128 5.52 3.80 17.15
CA TYR A 128 5.59 2.34 17.32
C TYR A 128 6.60 1.65 16.39
N GLY A 129 7.40 2.41 15.63
CA GLY A 129 8.43 1.87 14.72
C GLY A 129 7.91 1.39 13.38
N THR A 130 6.65 1.69 13.04
CA THR A 130 6.01 1.33 11.76
C THR A 130 6.28 2.39 10.70
N LYS A 131 6.78 1.99 9.55
CA LYS A 131 6.96 2.84 8.37
C LYS A 131 5.67 2.91 7.56
N THR A 132 5.22 4.11 7.17
CA THR A 132 3.97 4.29 6.44
C THR A 132 4.19 4.44 4.95
N ILE A 133 3.44 3.66 4.15
CA ILE A 133 3.22 3.91 2.73
C ILE A 133 1.89 4.66 2.64
N LEU A 134 1.93 5.96 2.33
CA LEU A 134 0.71 6.74 2.16
C LEU A 134 0.20 6.55 0.73
N SER A 135 -0.98 5.97 0.58
CA SER A 135 -1.51 5.54 -0.71
C SER A 135 -2.74 6.33 -1.14
N LYS A 136 -2.93 6.44 -2.44
CA LYS A 136 -4.15 6.88 -3.11
C LYS A 136 -4.41 6.02 -4.34
N HIS A 137 -5.61 5.44 -4.41
CA HIS A 137 -6.07 4.70 -5.59
C HIS A 137 -7.24 5.45 -6.22
N ASP A 138 -7.13 5.73 -7.52
CA ASP A 138 -8.24 6.27 -8.32
C ASP A 138 -8.61 5.23 -9.39
N LEU A 139 -9.82 4.67 -9.27
CA LEU A 139 -10.28 3.57 -10.11
C LEU A 139 -10.94 4.05 -11.42
N ILE A 140 -11.00 5.36 -11.63
CA ILE A 140 -11.76 5.95 -12.73
C ILE A 140 -10.87 6.78 -13.64
N TYR A 141 -9.88 7.49 -13.05
CA TYR A 141 -9.24 8.60 -13.74
C TYR A 141 -7.77 8.77 -13.31
N THR A 142 -6.94 9.10 -14.29
CA THR A 142 -5.55 9.53 -14.06
C THR A 142 -5.49 11.06 -14.23
N GLY A 143 -4.98 11.75 -13.22
CA GLY A 143 -4.80 13.20 -13.29
C GLY A 143 -3.75 13.64 -14.31
N SER A 144 -3.69 14.94 -14.59
CA SER A 144 -2.59 15.52 -15.35
C SER A 144 -1.24 15.29 -14.64
N ALA A 145 -0.14 15.33 -15.38
CA ALA A 145 1.20 15.19 -14.82
C ALA A 145 1.46 16.18 -13.66
N LYS A 146 0.87 17.39 -13.74
CA LYS A 146 1.01 18.39 -12.66
C LYS A 146 0.23 18.02 -11.40
N GLU A 147 -0.98 17.49 -11.53
CA GLU A 147 -1.79 17.02 -10.40
C GLU A 147 -1.12 15.85 -9.71
N ILE A 148 -0.57 14.90 -10.47
CA ILE A 148 0.17 13.75 -9.95
C ILE A 148 1.42 14.20 -9.18
N GLU A 149 2.24 15.09 -9.77
CA GLU A 149 3.39 15.70 -9.09
C GLU A 149 2.97 16.34 -7.76
N MET A 150 1.95 17.19 -7.78
CA MET A 150 1.46 17.91 -6.59
C MET A 150 0.94 16.95 -5.52
N LEU A 151 0.27 15.86 -5.91
CA LEU A 151 -0.24 14.86 -4.97
C LEU A 151 0.92 14.12 -4.29
N PHE A 152 1.94 13.70 -5.02
CA PHE A 152 3.14 13.10 -4.44
C PHE A 152 3.85 14.06 -3.47
N MET A 153 4.01 15.33 -3.87
CA MET A 153 4.59 16.35 -3.01
C MET A 153 3.79 16.53 -1.71
N ARG A 154 2.45 16.60 -1.81
CA ARG A 154 1.56 16.67 -0.63
C ARG A 154 1.76 15.48 0.29
N MET A 155 1.77 14.26 -0.24
CA MET A 155 1.98 13.04 0.54
C MET A 155 3.34 13.07 1.27
N HIS A 156 4.39 13.47 0.59
CA HIS A 156 5.71 13.63 1.19
C HIS A 156 5.70 14.65 2.33
N TYR A 157 5.10 15.83 2.14
CA TYR A 157 4.99 16.87 3.18
C TYR A 157 4.10 16.48 4.37
N LEU A 158 3.23 15.49 4.20
CA LEU A 158 2.49 14.90 5.31
C LEU A 158 3.39 14.03 6.20
N GLY A 159 4.58 13.64 5.72
CA GLY A 159 5.61 12.96 6.48
C GLY A 159 5.58 11.44 6.38
N CYS A 160 4.93 10.86 5.35
CA CYS A 160 4.98 9.43 5.11
C CYS A 160 6.39 8.97 4.75
N HIS A 161 6.66 7.69 5.00
CA HIS A 161 7.93 7.09 4.60
C HIS A 161 8.04 6.95 3.08
N MET A 162 6.93 6.56 2.41
CA MET A 162 6.88 6.43 0.96
C MET A 162 5.47 6.78 0.43
N PRO A 163 5.33 7.71 -0.52
CA PRO A 163 4.06 7.98 -1.18
C PRO A 163 3.78 6.96 -2.29
N LYS A 164 2.49 6.57 -2.46
CA LYS A 164 2.02 5.62 -3.47
C LYS A 164 0.78 6.16 -4.17
N ILE A 165 0.82 6.22 -5.50
CA ILE A 165 -0.36 6.54 -6.32
C ILE A 165 -0.60 5.40 -7.31
N ALA A 166 -1.83 4.90 -7.34
CA ALA A 166 -2.32 3.99 -8.36
C ALA A 166 -3.56 4.61 -9.02
N ALA A 167 -3.56 4.78 -10.33
CA ALA A 167 -4.67 5.40 -11.02
C ALA A 167 -5.02 4.67 -12.33
N MET A 168 -6.31 4.67 -12.67
CA MET A 168 -6.81 4.07 -13.89
C MET A 168 -6.38 4.90 -15.09
N ALA A 169 -5.66 4.29 -16.01
CA ALA A 169 -5.33 4.87 -17.29
C ALA A 169 -6.40 4.48 -18.33
N ASN A 170 -7.07 5.46 -18.89
CA ASN A 170 -8.10 5.27 -19.91
C ASN A 170 -7.50 5.29 -21.33
N ASP A 171 -6.33 5.90 -21.48
CA ASP A 171 -5.58 5.93 -22.74
C ASP A 171 -4.05 6.02 -22.48
N GLU A 172 -3.28 6.04 -23.56
CA GLU A 172 -1.82 6.15 -23.49
C GLU A 172 -1.35 7.48 -22.89
N LYS A 173 -2.13 8.57 -23.04
CA LYS A 173 -1.77 9.88 -22.49
C LYS A 173 -1.83 9.86 -20.96
N ASP A 174 -2.75 9.10 -20.40
CA ASP A 174 -2.86 8.91 -18.96
C ASP A 174 -1.60 8.22 -18.41
N VAL A 175 -1.11 7.17 -19.09
CA VAL A 175 0.15 6.50 -18.72
C VAL A 175 1.33 7.48 -18.78
N ILE A 176 1.42 8.28 -19.86
CA ILE A 176 2.47 9.29 -20.04
C ILE A 176 2.39 10.35 -18.92
N SER A 177 1.18 10.83 -18.60
CA SER A 177 0.95 11.80 -17.53
C SER A 177 1.42 11.25 -16.17
N MET A 178 1.11 9.97 -15.87
CA MET A 178 1.57 9.31 -14.66
C MET A 178 3.10 9.25 -14.59
N VAL A 179 3.76 8.83 -15.64
CA VAL A 179 5.22 8.75 -15.70
C VAL A 179 5.88 10.12 -15.53
N ILE A 180 5.41 11.14 -16.27
CA ILE A 180 5.98 12.48 -16.19
C ILE A 180 5.77 13.09 -14.79
N GLY A 181 4.58 12.95 -14.20
CA GLY A 181 4.28 13.48 -12.88
C GLY A 181 5.12 12.80 -11.79
N ALA A 182 5.25 11.47 -11.86
CA ALA A 182 6.07 10.69 -10.95
C ALA A 182 7.56 11.04 -11.04
N GLU A 183 8.13 11.15 -12.24
CA GLU A 183 9.54 11.52 -12.44
C GLU A 183 9.85 12.91 -11.89
N LYS A 184 8.96 13.90 -12.12
CA LYS A 184 9.11 15.23 -11.55
C LYS A 184 9.07 15.23 -10.02
N ALA A 185 8.17 14.46 -9.43
CA ALA A 185 8.10 14.32 -7.99
C ALA A 185 9.34 13.60 -7.45
N LYS A 186 9.74 12.47 -8.06
CA LYS A 186 10.91 11.68 -7.65
C LYS A 186 12.18 12.52 -7.58
N SER A 187 12.39 13.42 -8.53
CA SER A 187 13.55 14.31 -8.54
C SER A 187 13.63 15.26 -7.34
N GLN A 188 12.51 15.47 -6.62
CA GLN A 188 12.38 16.40 -5.50
C GLN A 188 12.29 15.68 -4.14
N ILE A 189 11.62 14.52 -4.09
CA ILE A 189 11.30 13.84 -2.83
C ILE A 189 11.96 12.46 -2.67
N GLY A 190 12.63 11.95 -3.71
CA GLY A 190 13.24 10.61 -3.69
C GLY A 190 12.25 9.52 -4.04
N ASP A 191 12.31 8.40 -3.31
CA ASP A 191 11.53 7.19 -3.63
C ASP A 191 10.02 7.39 -3.53
N LEU A 192 9.30 6.81 -4.48
CA LEU A 192 7.86 6.77 -4.55
C LEU A 192 7.38 5.51 -5.29
N ILE A 193 6.09 5.19 -5.14
CA ILE A 193 5.43 4.09 -5.86
C ILE A 193 4.37 4.68 -6.78
N THR A 194 4.45 4.35 -8.06
CA THR A 194 3.47 4.76 -9.07
C THR A 194 2.98 3.55 -9.86
N ILE A 195 1.67 3.45 -10.07
CA ILE A 195 1.02 2.36 -10.79
C ILE A 195 -0.02 2.96 -11.75
N SER A 196 0.17 2.69 -13.03
CA SER A 196 -0.84 2.96 -14.05
C SER A 196 -1.67 1.68 -14.24
N MET A 197 -2.92 1.68 -13.76
CA MET A 197 -3.83 0.56 -13.92
C MET A 197 -4.45 0.62 -15.32
N ILE A 198 -4.42 -0.50 -16.07
CA ILE A 198 -4.97 -0.58 -17.42
C ILE A 198 -5.96 -1.72 -17.48
N ILE A 199 -7.16 -1.47 -18.00
CA ILE A 199 -8.09 -2.53 -18.38
C ILE A 199 -7.76 -2.94 -19.81
N LEU A 200 -7.14 -4.11 -19.99
CA LEU A 200 -6.92 -4.68 -21.32
C LEU A 200 -8.21 -5.37 -21.78
N TYR A 201 -8.91 -4.78 -22.76
CA TYR A 201 -9.95 -5.47 -23.47
C TYR A 201 -9.29 -6.32 -24.56
N PHE A 202 -9.30 -7.62 -24.42
CA PHE A 202 -9.00 -8.52 -25.53
C PHE A 202 -10.25 -8.57 -26.41
N CYS A 203 -10.23 -7.87 -27.55
CA CYS A 203 -11.19 -8.15 -28.60
C CYS A 203 -10.82 -9.51 -29.21
N SER A 204 -11.57 -10.57 -28.90
CA SER A 204 -11.55 -11.79 -29.69
C SER A 204 -12.24 -11.47 -31.02
N GLU A 205 -11.47 -11.45 -32.13
CA GLU A 205 -12.02 -11.53 -33.50
C GLU A 205 -12.67 -12.88 -33.72
#